data_e465fd8211668b896b882d83c85854e3
#
_entry.id   e465fd8211668b896b882d83c85854e3
#
_cell.length_a   1.000
_cell.length_b   1.000
_cell.length_c   1.000
_cell.angle_alpha   90.00
_cell.angle_beta   90.00
_cell.angle_gamma   90.00
#
_symmetry.space_group_name_H-M   'P 1'
#
loop_
_entity.id
_entity.type
_entity.pdbx_description
1 polymer ?
#
loop_
_entity_poly.entity_id
_entity_poly.type
_entity_poly.pdbx_seq_one_letter_code
_entity_poly.pdbx_strand_id
1 'polypeptide(L)'
;MIKLFHINNYDINTSRFSNLLHDDVVNEFEQNFADYVGAKYACSANSASSLLFLSLLKYNTTISIPSIMPIAVPNVIVNSGNSIEFYDDVDWVGSCYHLHRNIYDSAQQVSRNQYADLGEDDAI
;
A
#
# COMPACT_ATOMS: atom_id res chain seq x y z
N MET A 1 29.85 -14.76 -7.21
CA MET A 1 28.52 -14.41 -7.77
C MET A 1 27.73 -13.72 -6.67
N ILE A 2 27.37 -12.45 -6.86
CA ILE A 2 26.53 -11.71 -5.90
C ILE A 2 25.09 -12.13 -6.16
N LYS A 3 24.42 -12.73 -5.16
CA LYS A 3 22.99 -13.00 -5.24
C LYS A 3 22.24 -11.68 -5.02
N LEU A 4 21.60 -11.17 -6.07
CA LEU A 4 20.79 -9.93 -6.00
C LEU A 4 19.49 -10.12 -5.24
N PHE A 5 18.99 -11.35 -5.16
CA PHE A 5 17.76 -11.69 -4.45
C PHE A 5 17.96 -12.93 -3.59
N HIS A 6 17.43 -12.88 -2.39
CA HIS A 6 17.29 -14.04 -1.52
C HIS A 6 15.81 -14.38 -1.45
N ILE A 7 15.44 -15.53 -2.00
CA ILE A 7 14.07 -16.04 -1.89
C ILE A 7 14.01 -16.91 -0.63
N ASN A 8 13.27 -16.46 0.36
CA ASN A 8 12.95 -17.30 1.50
C ASN A 8 11.86 -18.30 1.08
N ASN A 9 12.14 -19.58 1.27
CA ASN A 9 11.10 -20.60 1.14
C ASN A 9 10.32 -20.63 2.45
N TYR A 10 9.06 -20.23 2.37
CA TYR A 10 8.12 -20.37 3.47
C TYR A 10 7.27 -21.64 3.24
N ASP A 11 7.10 -22.41 4.29
CA ASP A 11 6.16 -23.54 4.28
C ASP A 11 4.74 -22.95 4.49
N ILE A 12 4.00 -22.82 3.39
CA ILE A 12 2.67 -22.24 3.40
C ILE A 12 1.64 -23.36 3.53
N ASN A 13 0.90 -23.36 4.62
CA ASN A 13 -0.22 -24.29 4.79
C ASN A 13 -1.41 -23.84 3.93
N THR A 14 -1.55 -24.47 2.76
CA THR A 14 -2.64 -24.18 1.82
C THR A 14 -3.94 -24.91 2.14
N SER A 15 -3.97 -25.78 3.13
CA SER A 15 -5.18 -26.54 3.50
C SER A 15 -6.34 -25.67 4.03
N ARG A 16 -6.02 -24.42 4.41
CA ARG A 16 -7.01 -23.43 4.87
C ARG A 16 -7.69 -22.67 3.73
N PHE A 17 -7.20 -22.77 2.50
CA PHE A 17 -7.79 -22.07 1.36
C PHE A 17 -8.92 -22.93 0.77
N SER A 18 -10.15 -22.49 1.00
CA SER A 18 -11.36 -23.19 0.52
C SER A 18 -12.06 -22.43 -0.61
N ASN A 19 -11.80 -21.13 -0.76
CA ASN A 19 -12.43 -20.28 -1.76
C ASN A 19 -11.36 -19.43 -2.48
N LEU A 20 -11.42 -19.40 -3.82
CA LEU A 20 -10.49 -18.65 -4.66
C LEU A 20 -10.69 -17.13 -4.62
N LEU A 21 -11.90 -16.67 -4.30
CA LEU A 21 -12.24 -15.25 -4.38
C LEU A 21 -12.09 -14.52 -3.04
N HIS A 22 -12.63 -15.11 -2.00
CA HIS A 22 -12.56 -14.56 -0.65
C HIS A 22 -12.77 -15.68 0.36
N ASP A 23 -11.88 -15.81 1.31
CA ASP A 23 -11.89 -16.87 2.32
C ASP A 23 -11.74 -16.28 3.71
N ASP A 24 -12.14 -17.02 4.73
CA ASP A 24 -12.01 -16.62 6.13
C ASP A 24 -10.56 -16.26 6.51
N VAL A 25 -9.58 -16.90 5.86
CA VAL A 25 -8.16 -16.58 6.05
C VAL A 25 -7.81 -15.16 5.62
N VAL A 26 -8.50 -14.61 4.63
CA VAL A 26 -8.32 -13.21 4.18
C VAL A 26 -8.88 -12.26 5.23
N ASN A 27 -10.09 -12.52 5.73
CA ASN A 27 -10.70 -11.73 6.80
C ASN A 27 -9.84 -11.73 8.07
N GLU A 28 -9.31 -12.90 8.44
CA GLU A 28 -8.40 -13.04 9.58
C GLU A 28 -7.11 -12.23 9.37
N PHE A 29 -6.53 -12.27 8.17
CA PHE A 29 -5.36 -11.46 7.83
C PHE A 29 -5.66 -9.96 7.94
N GLU A 30 -6.76 -9.50 7.36
CA GLU A 30 -7.16 -8.09 7.38
C GLU A 30 -7.38 -7.60 8.82
N GLN A 31 -8.06 -8.38 9.66
CA GLN A 31 -8.26 -8.02 11.06
C GLN A 31 -6.92 -7.97 11.83
N ASN A 32 -6.09 -8.98 11.68
CA ASN A 32 -4.79 -9.02 12.36
C ASN A 32 -3.86 -7.88 11.89
N PHE A 33 -3.93 -7.52 10.62
CA PHE A 33 -3.15 -6.41 10.09
C PHE A 33 -3.64 -5.06 10.62
N ALA A 34 -4.96 -4.84 10.62
CA ALA A 34 -5.57 -3.64 11.22
C ALA A 34 -5.15 -3.49 12.69
N ASP A 35 -5.27 -4.55 13.47
CA ASP A 35 -4.87 -4.58 14.90
C ASP A 35 -3.37 -4.30 15.06
N TYR A 36 -2.54 -4.84 14.17
CA TYR A 36 -1.09 -4.64 14.23
C TYR A 36 -0.70 -3.18 14.00
N VAL A 37 -1.27 -2.55 12.98
CA VAL A 37 -0.94 -1.16 12.61
C VAL A 37 -1.74 -0.12 13.40
N GLY A 38 -2.72 -0.54 14.18
CA GLY A 38 -3.60 0.34 14.96
C GLY A 38 -4.70 1.02 14.14
N ALA A 39 -5.01 0.50 12.94
CA ALA A 39 -6.07 1.01 12.10
C ALA A 39 -7.43 0.38 12.48
N LYS A 40 -8.53 1.07 12.18
CA LYS A 40 -9.89 0.55 12.42
C LYS A 40 -10.25 -0.58 11.47
N TYR A 41 -9.77 -0.53 10.23
CA TYR A 41 -10.04 -1.51 9.17
C TYR A 41 -8.79 -1.74 8.32
N ALA A 42 -8.70 -2.91 7.72
CA ALA A 42 -7.79 -3.18 6.64
C ALA A 42 -8.54 -3.85 5.49
N CYS A 43 -8.10 -3.61 4.27
CA CYS A 43 -8.61 -4.25 3.07
C CYS A 43 -7.43 -4.72 2.23
N SER A 44 -7.42 -5.98 1.86
CA SER A 44 -6.35 -6.58 1.07
C SER A 44 -6.68 -6.61 -0.41
N ALA A 45 -5.65 -6.62 -1.24
CA ALA A 45 -5.75 -6.85 -2.67
C ALA A 45 -4.54 -7.63 -3.17
N ASN A 46 -4.54 -8.01 -4.43
CA ASN A 46 -3.46 -8.77 -5.04
C ASN A 46 -2.14 -7.98 -5.19
N SER A 47 -2.19 -6.65 -5.08
CA SER A 47 -1.01 -5.79 -5.13
C SER A 47 -1.28 -4.40 -4.55
N ALA A 48 -0.23 -3.73 -4.05
CA ALA A 48 -0.29 -2.33 -3.64
C ALA A 48 -0.72 -1.40 -4.79
N SER A 49 -0.30 -1.68 -6.03
CA SER A 49 -0.72 -0.92 -7.21
C SER A 49 -2.22 -0.97 -7.43
N SER A 50 -2.88 -2.10 -7.18
CA SER A 50 -4.33 -2.22 -7.28
C SER A 50 -5.04 -1.40 -6.22
N LEU A 51 -4.57 -1.43 -4.98
CA LEU A 51 -5.12 -0.62 -3.89
C LEU A 51 -4.98 0.87 -4.16
N LEU A 52 -3.78 1.28 -4.60
CA LEU A 52 -3.49 2.66 -4.94
C LEU A 52 -4.37 3.15 -6.10
N PHE A 53 -4.52 2.33 -7.14
CA PHE A 53 -5.42 2.64 -8.27
C PHE A 53 -6.85 2.89 -7.80
N LEU A 54 -7.40 1.99 -6.99
CA LEU A 54 -8.77 2.11 -6.46
C LEU A 54 -8.93 3.36 -5.58
N SER A 55 -7.94 3.66 -4.76
CA SER A 55 -7.94 4.85 -3.89
C SER A 55 -7.94 6.15 -4.67
N LEU A 56 -7.31 6.17 -5.86
CA LEU A 56 -7.16 7.38 -6.69
C LEU A 56 -8.25 7.57 -7.74
N LEU A 57 -9.05 6.54 -8.06
CA LEU A 57 -10.08 6.60 -9.11
C LEU A 57 -11.11 7.72 -8.95
N LYS A 58 -11.39 8.11 -7.71
CA LYS A 58 -12.39 9.15 -7.41
C LYS A 58 -11.89 10.58 -7.62
N TYR A 59 -10.60 10.75 -7.88
CA TYR A 59 -9.99 12.06 -8.07
C TYR A 59 -9.76 12.35 -9.55
N ASN A 60 -9.75 13.63 -9.89
CA ASN A 60 -9.35 14.14 -11.20
C ASN A 60 -8.54 15.41 -10.91
N THR A 61 -7.28 15.22 -10.55
CA THR A 61 -6.42 16.29 -10.02
C THR A 61 -4.97 16.06 -10.39
N THR A 62 -4.12 17.04 -10.09
CA THR A 62 -2.66 16.86 -10.14
C THR A 62 -2.18 16.37 -8.78
N ILE A 63 -1.39 15.32 -8.78
CA ILE A 63 -0.79 14.69 -7.62
C ILE A 63 0.72 14.96 -7.68
N SER A 64 1.24 15.59 -6.62
CA SER A 64 2.67 15.86 -6.51
C SER A 64 3.36 14.67 -5.88
N ILE A 65 4.42 14.18 -6.53
CA ILE A 65 5.17 13.00 -6.09
C ILE A 65 6.68 13.24 -6.18
N PRO A 66 7.50 12.57 -5.34
CA PRO A 66 8.94 12.62 -5.46
C PRO A 66 9.42 12.14 -6.83
N SER A 67 10.46 12.78 -7.38
CA SER A 67 11.05 12.38 -8.67
C SER A 67 11.75 11.02 -8.61
N ILE A 68 12.21 10.61 -7.41
CA ILE A 68 12.82 9.30 -7.15
C ILE A 68 11.78 8.42 -6.48
N MET A 69 11.15 7.51 -7.25
CA MET A 69 10.18 6.57 -6.72
C MET A 69 10.00 5.34 -7.62
N PRO A 70 9.37 4.26 -7.11
CA PRO A 70 9.03 3.11 -7.94
C PRO A 70 8.11 3.49 -9.10
N ILE A 71 8.46 3.07 -10.31
CA ILE A 71 7.71 3.40 -11.55
C ILE A 71 6.23 2.98 -11.51
N ALA A 72 5.86 2.05 -10.66
CA ALA A 72 4.47 1.62 -10.48
C ALA A 72 3.57 2.77 -10.01
N VAL A 73 4.05 3.66 -9.15
CA VAL A 73 3.27 4.75 -8.58
C VAL A 73 2.86 5.78 -9.62
N PRO A 74 3.78 6.40 -10.41
CA PRO A 74 3.36 7.33 -11.45
C PRO A 74 2.46 6.67 -12.50
N ASN A 75 2.70 5.40 -12.87
CA ASN A 75 1.83 4.70 -13.81
C ASN A 75 0.40 4.54 -13.27
N VAL A 76 0.25 4.23 -12.00
CA VAL A 76 -1.07 4.11 -11.36
C VAL A 76 -1.78 5.45 -11.31
N ILE A 77 -1.09 6.54 -10.97
CA ILE A 77 -1.67 7.89 -10.93
C ILE A 77 -2.24 8.26 -12.31
N VAL A 78 -1.46 8.08 -13.37
CA VAL A 78 -1.91 8.40 -14.74
C VAL A 78 -3.08 7.49 -15.14
N ASN A 79 -2.99 6.18 -14.88
CA ASN A 79 -4.03 5.22 -15.24
C ASN A 79 -5.34 5.45 -14.48
N SER A 80 -5.29 6.03 -13.28
CA SER A 80 -6.49 6.42 -12.53
C SER A 80 -7.11 7.76 -12.97
N GLY A 81 -6.59 8.38 -14.05
CA GLY A 81 -7.12 9.61 -14.64
C GLY A 81 -6.58 10.89 -14.01
N ASN A 82 -5.55 10.79 -13.18
CA ASN A 82 -4.92 11.94 -12.54
C ASN A 82 -3.67 12.41 -13.32
N SER A 83 -3.25 13.65 -13.08
CA SER A 83 -1.99 14.22 -13.59
C SER A 83 -0.91 14.15 -12.53
N ILE A 84 0.36 14.26 -12.97
CA ILE A 84 1.52 14.19 -12.08
C ILE A 84 2.28 15.51 -12.12
N GLU A 85 2.75 15.92 -10.95
CA GLU A 85 3.78 16.92 -10.76
C GLU A 85 4.92 16.30 -9.94
N PHE A 86 6.16 16.43 -10.44
CA PHE A 86 7.34 15.90 -9.75
C PHE A 86 8.02 16.98 -8.91
N TYR A 87 8.48 16.60 -7.73
CA TYR A 87 9.36 17.41 -6.91
C TYR A 87 10.60 16.63 -6.45
N ASP A 88 11.66 17.35 -6.13
CA ASP A 88 12.90 16.76 -5.66
C ASP A 88 12.85 16.53 -4.15
N ASP A 89 12.75 15.27 -3.76
CA ASP A 89 12.82 14.81 -2.39
C ASP A 89 13.31 13.36 -2.37
N VAL A 90 14.26 13.08 -1.49
CA VAL A 90 14.83 11.74 -1.28
C VAL A 90 14.70 11.28 0.17
N ASP A 91 14.25 12.14 1.07
CA ASP A 91 14.20 11.86 2.52
C ASP A 91 13.12 10.85 2.89
N TRP A 92 12.15 10.62 1.99
CA TRP A 92 11.11 9.62 2.16
C TRP A 92 11.58 8.17 1.98
N VAL A 93 12.75 7.96 1.36
CA VAL A 93 13.26 6.60 1.06
C VAL A 93 13.43 5.80 2.34
N GLY A 94 12.76 4.64 2.41
CA GLY A 94 12.69 3.81 3.62
C GLY A 94 11.62 4.25 4.64
N SER A 95 10.76 5.16 4.26
CA SER A 95 9.69 5.72 5.08
C SER A 95 8.35 5.65 4.36
N CYS A 96 7.30 6.21 4.95
CA CYS A 96 6.04 6.51 4.26
C CYS A 96 6.08 7.93 3.69
N TYR A 97 5.31 8.18 2.65
CA TYR A 97 5.13 9.52 2.11
C TYR A 97 3.67 9.83 1.81
N HIS A 98 3.33 11.10 1.95
CA HIS A 98 2.01 11.60 1.63
C HIS A 98 1.83 11.65 0.11
N LEU A 99 0.75 11.06 -0.40
CA LEU A 99 0.45 11.03 -1.82
C LEU A 99 -0.61 12.07 -2.20
N HIS A 100 -1.76 12.03 -1.56
CA HIS A 100 -2.85 12.96 -1.83
C HIS A 100 -3.88 12.95 -0.72
N ARG A 101 -4.28 14.12 -0.19
CA ARG A 101 -5.23 14.23 0.92
C ARG A 101 -4.85 13.33 2.07
N ASN A 102 -5.69 12.34 2.38
CA ASN A 102 -5.50 11.38 3.45
C ASN A 102 -4.94 10.04 2.95
N ILE A 103 -4.29 10.03 1.77
CA ILE A 103 -3.67 8.83 1.19
C ILE A 103 -2.16 8.90 1.39
N TYR A 104 -1.62 7.89 2.03
CA TYR A 104 -0.20 7.69 2.26
C TYR A 104 0.26 6.38 1.60
N ASP A 105 1.43 6.38 1.00
CA ASP A 105 2.10 5.15 0.55
C ASP A 105 3.12 4.74 1.61
N SER A 106 2.87 3.60 2.24
CA SER A 106 3.69 3.03 3.31
C SER A 106 4.34 1.71 2.91
N ALA A 107 4.50 1.46 1.62
CA ALA A 107 5.06 0.20 1.12
C ALA A 107 6.48 -0.11 1.65
N GLN A 108 7.24 0.90 2.07
CA GLN A 108 8.59 0.75 2.60
C GLN A 108 8.67 0.76 4.14
N GLN A 109 7.58 1.08 4.82
CA GLN A 109 7.58 1.17 6.28
C GLN A 109 6.24 0.72 6.85
N VAL A 110 6.26 -0.38 7.59
CA VAL A 110 5.12 -0.87 8.38
C VAL A 110 5.58 -1.17 9.80
N SER A 111 4.95 -0.55 10.78
CA SER A 111 5.26 -0.75 12.19
C SER A 111 4.00 -0.88 13.05
N ARG A 112 4.18 -1.43 14.26
CA ARG A 112 3.09 -1.59 15.21
C ARG A 112 2.53 -0.23 15.64
N ASN A 113 1.20 -0.10 15.64
CA ASN A 113 0.47 1.11 16.01
C ASN A 113 0.83 2.35 15.17
N GLN A 114 1.38 2.17 13.99
CA GLN A 114 1.78 3.26 13.09
C GLN A 114 0.63 4.21 12.77
N TYR A 115 -0.60 3.71 12.80
CA TYR A 115 -1.80 4.43 12.38
C TYR A 115 -2.83 4.59 13.50
N ALA A 116 -2.44 4.41 14.76
CA ALA A 116 -3.35 4.51 15.89
C ALA A 116 -3.99 5.90 16.08
N ASP A 117 -3.30 6.95 15.61
CA ASP A 117 -3.74 8.35 15.74
C ASP A 117 -4.37 8.91 14.44
N LEU A 118 -4.53 8.09 13.41
CA LEU A 118 -5.18 8.53 12.17
C LEU A 118 -6.69 8.63 12.35
N GLY A 119 -7.29 9.63 11.72
CA GLY A 119 -8.73 9.82 11.69
C GLY A 119 -9.46 8.72 10.92
N GLU A 120 -10.78 8.62 11.11
CA GLU A 120 -11.61 7.61 10.42
C GLU A 120 -11.62 7.76 8.89
N ASP A 121 -11.27 8.95 8.37
CA ASP A 121 -11.25 9.28 6.94
C ASP A 121 -9.87 9.06 6.29
N ASP A 122 -8.86 8.66 7.06
CA ASP A 122 -7.51 8.47 6.55
C ASP A 122 -7.35 7.08 5.91
N ALA A 123 -6.78 7.05 4.70
CA ALA A 123 -6.45 5.83 3.96
C ALA A 123 -4.93 5.71 3.76
N ILE A 124 -4.43 4.49 3.84
CA ILE A 124 -3.00 4.18 3.78
C ILE A 124 -2.75 3.16 2.68
#